data_b0b80aa6ebd7f884342f87740f962a6d
#
_entry.id   b0b80aa6ebd7f884342f87740f962a6d
#
_cell.length_a   1.000
_cell.length_b   1.000
_cell.length_c   1.000
_cell.angle_alpha   90.00
_cell.angle_beta   90.00
_cell.angle_gamma   90.00
#
_symmetry.space_group_name_H-M   'P 1'
#
loop_
_entity.id
_entity.type
_entity.pdbx_description
1 polymer ?
#
loop_
_entity_poly.entity_id
_entity_poly.type
_entity_poly.pdbx_seq_one_letter_code
_entity_poly.pdbx_strand_id
1 'polypeptide(L)'
;SYVKSDVKSPTDCYSDLDKATAYETDDLMYRHWDHTVMEIPHTFVADFDFDGKEIKEGKDILEGEAELYELPTEPFGGLEQLAWSPDSRYIAYSCRKLTGKKYAFSTNTEIYIYNVETAETAVIDMKGGYDTDPVWSPDGSMICWVSMERDGYEADKQRLMVASVTWNGGSMPMIGDIKDITA
;
A
#
# COMPACT_ATOMS: atom_id res chain seq x y z
N SER A 1 7.12 9.11 -3.11
CA SER A 1 6.83 9.94 -4.28
C SER A 1 5.33 10.05 -4.49
N TYR A 2 4.88 10.86 -5.45
CA TYR A 2 3.44 11.07 -5.69
C TYR A 2 3.13 10.87 -7.17
N VAL A 3 1.93 10.37 -7.47
CA VAL A 3 1.35 10.32 -8.80
C VAL A 3 0.13 11.24 -8.86
N LYS A 4 -0.18 11.79 -10.04
CA LYS A 4 -1.34 12.68 -10.19
C LYS A 4 -2.64 11.87 -10.03
N SER A 5 -3.59 12.39 -9.23
CA SER A 5 -4.94 11.83 -9.10
C SER A 5 -5.79 12.12 -10.35
N ASP A 6 -7.01 11.61 -10.39
CA ASP A 6 -8.01 11.91 -11.44
C ASP A 6 -8.76 13.22 -11.23
N VAL A 7 -8.53 13.90 -10.10
CA VAL A 7 -9.15 15.22 -9.82
C VAL A 7 -8.69 16.24 -10.84
N LYS A 8 -9.65 16.87 -11.51
CA LYS A 8 -9.41 17.87 -12.56
C LYS A 8 -9.70 19.26 -12.06
N SER A 9 -8.81 20.20 -12.38
CA SER A 9 -9.08 21.63 -12.24
C SER A 9 -10.02 22.13 -13.33
N PRO A 10 -10.69 23.29 -13.16
CA PRO A 10 -11.52 23.86 -14.23
C PRO A 10 -10.78 24.06 -15.54
N THR A 11 -9.52 24.44 -15.50
CA THR A 11 -8.68 24.65 -16.69
C THR A 11 -8.30 23.37 -17.41
N ASP A 12 -8.30 22.23 -16.74
CA ASP A 12 -8.13 20.92 -17.39
C ASP A 12 -9.34 20.57 -18.26
N CYS A 13 -10.53 21.03 -17.89
CA CYS A 13 -11.78 20.78 -18.60
C CYS A 13 -12.11 21.91 -19.58
N TYR A 14 -11.87 23.17 -19.19
CA TYR A 14 -12.27 24.37 -19.95
C TYR A 14 -11.17 25.44 -19.86
N SER A 15 -10.51 25.70 -20.96
CA SER A 15 -9.32 26.59 -21.03
C SER A 15 -9.60 28.05 -20.69
N ASP A 16 -10.86 28.49 -20.69
CA ASP A 16 -11.30 29.83 -20.37
C ASP A 16 -11.78 30.06 -18.92
N LEU A 17 -11.68 29.00 -18.08
CA LEU A 17 -12.09 29.02 -16.68
C LEU A 17 -10.90 29.13 -15.71
N ASP A 18 -9.90 29.95 -16.02
CA ASP A 18 -8.70 30.15 -15.22
C ASP A 18 -8.94 30.74 -13.83
N LYS A 19 -10.09 31.38 -13.61
CA LYS A 19 -10.51 31.98 -12.33
C LYS A 19 -11.49 31.14 -11.52
N ALA A 20 -11.94 30.01 -12.06
CA ALA A 20 -12.83 29.11 -11.33
C ALA A 20 -12.04 28.31 -10.27
N THR A 21 -12.69 28.05 -9.13
CA THR A 21 -12.09 27.32 -8.00
C THR A 21 -12.75 25.95 -7.75
N ALA A 22 -13.63 25.52 -8.66
CA ALA A 22 -14.26 24.21 -8.59
C ALA A 22 -13.29 23.11 -9.05
N TYR A 23 -13.53 21.88 -8.59
CA TYR A 23 -12.84 20.69 -9.07
C TYR A 23 -13.88 19.68 -9.57
N GLU A 24 -13.48 18.85 -10.53
CA GLU A 24 -14.28 17.75 -11.07
C GLU A 24 -13.59 16.44 -10.76
N THR A 25 -14.34 15.45 -10.28
CA THR A 25 -13.87 14.10 -10.01
C THR A 25 -15.01 13.12 -10.11
N ASP A 26 -14.71 11.89 -10.55
CA ASP A 26 -15.65 10.78 -10.61
C ASP A 26 -15.43 9.78 -9.47
N ASP A 27 -14.40 9.95 -8.65
CA ASP A 27 -14.07 9.08 -7.54
C ASP A 27 -14.30 9.74 -6.17
N LEU A 28 -14.72 8.94 -5.17
CA LEU A 28 -14.89 9.42 -3.79
C LEU A 28 -13.57 9.60 -3.05
N MET A 29 -12.45 9.10 -3.57
CA MET A 29 -11.11 9.33 -3.04
C MET A 29 -10.55 10.71 -3.46
N TYR A 30 -11.41 11.70 -3.65
CA TYR A 30 -11.00 13.06 -4.01
C TYR A 30 -10.58 13.92 -2.81
N ARG A 31 -10.83 13.44 -1.60
CA ARG A 31 -10.62 14.23 -0.39
C ARG A 31 -10.24 13.36 0.80
N HIS A 32 -9.20 13.80 1.52
CA HIS A 32 -8.89 13.35 2.86
C HIS A 32 -9.13 14.51 3.83
N TRP A 33 -10.08 14.34 4.78
CA TRP A 33 -10.45 15.35 5.79
C TRP A 33 -10.59 16.77 5.23
N ASP A 34 -9.52 17.57 5.27
CA ASP A 34 -9.48 18.99 5.00
C ASP A 34 -8.80 19.37 3.68
N HIS A 35 -8.25 18.41 2.94
CA HIS A 35 -7.57 18.67 1.67
C HIS A 35 -8.09 17.84 0.50
N THR A 36 -8.02 18.41 -0.70
CA THR A 36 -8.32 17.71 -1.95
C THR A 36 -7.13 16.85 -2.35
N VAL A 37 -7.38 15.60 -2.73
CA VAL A 37 -6.36 14.64 -3.15
C VAL A 37 -5.99 14.91 -4.60
N MET A 38 -5.08 15.87 -4.83
CA MET A 38 -4.57 16.18 -6.16
C MET A 38 -3.47 15.23 -6.62
N GLU A 39 -2.78 14.63 -5.65
CA GLU A 39 -1.68 13.68 -5.83
C GLU A 39 -1.84 12.52 -4.86
N ILE A 40 -1.51 11.33 -5.30
CA ILE A 40 -1.62 10.09 -4.54
C ILE A 40 -0.21 9.62 -4.18
N PRO A 41 0.08 9.30 -2.90
CA PRO A 41 1.39 8.79 -2.51
C PRO A 41 1.63 7.41 -3.09
N HIS A 42 2.77 7.23 -3.74
CA HIS A 42 3.27 5.95 -4.21
C HIS A 42 4.66 5.66 -3.65
N THR A 43 4.96 4.40 -3.41
CA THR A 43 6.27 3.93 -2.97
C THR A 43 7.10 3.51 -4.18
N PHE A 44 8.32 4.05 -4.25
CA PHE A 44 9.28 3.73 -5.30
C PHE A 44 10.50 3.02 -4.72
N VAL A 45 10.99 2.03 -5.43
CA VAL A 45 12.24 1.33 -5.12
C VAL A 45 13.28 1.72 -6.14
N ALA A 46 14.47 2.08 -5.67
CA ALA A 46 15.58 2.47 -6.52
C ALA A 46 16.89 1.87 -6.02
N ASP A 47 17.80 1.60 -6.93
CA ASP A 47 19.17 1.28 -6.58
C ASP A 47 19.91 2.53 -6.09
N PHE A 48 20.77 2.34 -5.09
CA PHE A 48 21.72 3.35 -4.66
C PHE A 48 23.11 3.01 -5.17
N ASP A 49 23.69 3.92 -5.95
CA ASP A 49 25.08 3.82 -6.38
C ASP A 49 26.00 4.39 -5.29
N PHE A 50 26.70 3.50 -4.58
CA PHE A 50 27.63 3.90 -3.52
C PHE A 50 28.87 4.65 -4.02
N ASP A 51 29.34 4.35 -5.22
CA ASP A 51 30.51 5.02 -5.82
C ASP A 51 30.16 6.41 -6.35
N GLY A 52 29.07 6.52 -7.08
CA GLY A 52 28.52 7.79 -7.56
C GLY A 52 27.78 8.59 -6.50
N LYS A 53 27.43 7.98 -5.38
CA LYS A 53 26.60 8.57 -4.31
C LYS A 53 25.29 9.15 -4.84
N GLU A 54 24.64 8.42 -5.72
CA GLU A 54 23.38 8.83 -6.33
C GLU A 54 22.31 7.74 -6.22
N ILE A 55 21.05 8.16 -6.17
CA ILE A 55 19.89 7.28 -6.28
C ILE A 55 19.54 7.21 -7.76
N LYS A 56 19.45 5.99 -8.31
CA LYS A 56 19.02 5.76 -9.69
C LYS A 56 17.52 6.00 -9.83
N GLU A 57 17.02 5.97 -11.06
CA GLU A 57 15.59 6.06 -11.33
C GLU A 57 14.81 5.01 -10.55
N GLY A 58 13.79 5.46 -9.82
CA GLY A 58 12.97 4.60 -8.98
C GLY A 58 11.86 3.92 -9.79
N LYS A 59 11.61 2.65 -9.48
CA LYS A 59 10.48 1.88 -9.99
C LYS A 59 9.32 1.95 -9.01
N ASP A 60 8.15 2.32 -9.49
CA ASP A 60 6.91 2.30 -8.71
C ASP A 60 6.49 0.86 -8.42
N ILE A 61 6.30 0.51 -7.14
CA ILE A 61 5.91 -0.86 -6.77
C ILE A 61 4.42 -1.15 -7.01
N LEU A 62 3.63 -0.11 -7.32
CA LEU A 62 2.23 -0.22 -7.74
C LEU A 62 2.05 -0.10 -9.26
N GLU A 63 3.14 -0.05 -10.04
CA GLU A 63 3.08 0.02 -11.49
C GLU A 63 2.34 -1.19 -12.07
N GLY A 64 1.32 -0.93 -12.91
CA GLY A 64 0.51 -1.96 -13.55
C GLY A 64 -0.71 -2.42 -12.74
N GLU A 65 -0.94 -1.85 -11.57
CA GLU A 65 -2.22 -2.05 -10.87
C GLU A 65 -3.38 -1.45 -11.68
N ALA A 66 -4.57 -2.01 -11.48
CA ALA A 66 -5.76 -1.62 -12.26
C ALA A 66 -6.23 -0.18 -11.98
N GLU A 67 -5.94 0.31 -10.78
CA GLU A 67 -6.37 1.60 -10.27
C GLU A 67 -5.21 2.28 -9.51
N LEU A 68 -5.36 3.57 -9.22
CA LEU A 68 -4.41 4.30 -8.38
C LEU A 68 -4.73 4.05 -6.91
N TYR A 69 -3.85 3.36 -6.22
CA TYR A 69 -3.97 3.08 -4.78
C TYR A 69 -2.92 3.85 -4.00
N GLU A 70 -3.27 4.25 -2.78
CA GLU A 70 -2.34 4.95 -1.89
C GLU A 70 -1.34 4.01 -1.23
N LEU A 71 -0.06 4.37 -1.26
CA LEU A 71 0.98 3.67 -0.52
C LEU A 71 2.12 4.63 -0.14
N PRO A 72 2.26 5.01 1.13
CA PRO A 72 1.44 4.63 2.30
C PRO A 72 -0.02 5.08 2.21
N THR A 73 -0.91 4.41 2.96
CA THR A 73 -2.36 4.72 2.98
C THR A 73 -2.61 5.99 3.77
N GLU A 74 -3.14 7.01 3.12
CA GLU A 74 -3.49 8.27 3.75
C GLU A 74 -4.81 8.17 4.59
N PRO A 75 -5.05 9.07 5.59
CA PRO A 75 -4.15 10.15 6.00
C PRO A 75 -3.16 9.78 7.12
N PHE A 76 -3.14 8.56 7.63
CA PHE A 76 -2.38 8.17 8.82
C PHE A 76 -1.25 7.18 8.56
N GLY A 77 -1.16 6.64 7.35
CA GLY A 77 -0.11 5.69 7.00
C GLY A 77 1.26 6.34 6.85
N GLY A 78 2.30 5.55 7.07
CA GLY A 78 3.68 5.98 6.97
C GLY A 78 4.63 4.83 6.65
N LEU A 79 5.90 4.99 6.98
CA LEU A 79 6.94 3.99 6.69
C LEU A 79 6.73 2.67 7.43
N GLU A 80 5.98 2.66 8.53
CA GLU A 80 5.59 1.46 9.28
C GLU A 80 4.76 0.49 8.44
N GLN A 81 4.10 0.98 7.40
CA GLN A 81 3.34 0.16 6.46
C GLN A 81 4.20 -0.58 5.43
N LEU A 82 5.54 -0.42 5.49
CA LEU A 82 6.48 -1.06 4.57
C LEU A 82 7.59 -1.76 5.33
N ALA A 83 7.92 -2.98 4.94
CA ALA A 83 9.01 -3.74 5.55
C ALA A 83 9.83 -4.51 4.50
N TRP A 84 11.13 -4.27 4.46
CA TRP A 84 12.06 -5.07 3.66
C TRP A 84 12.24 -6.45 4.27
N SER A 85 12.25 -7.49 3.41
CA SER A 85 12.71 -8.82 3.83
C SER A 85 14.21 -8.77 4.16
N PRO A 86 14.70 -9.65 5.06
CA PRO A 86 16.12 -9.63 5.48
C PRO A 86 17.12 -9.84 4.33
N ASP A 87 16.70 -10.52 3.27
CA ASP A 87 17.51 -10.74 2.05
C ASP A 87 17.41 -9.61 1.02
N SER A 88 16.64 -8.54 1.32
CA SER A 88 16.42 -7.37 0.46
C SER A 88 15.79 -7.66 -0.91
N ARG A 89 15.11 -8.81 -1.06
CA ARG A 89 14.47 -9.22 -2.33
C ARG A 89 12.98 -8.90 -2.38
N TYR A 90 12.37 -8.68 -1.21
CA TYR A 90 10.93 -8.47 -1.09
C TYR A 90 10.62 -7.28 -0.20
N ILE A 91 9.49 -6.64 -0.52
CA ILE A 91 8.88 -5.61 0.34
C ILE A 91 7.49 -6.12 0.73
N ALA A 92 7.26 -6.29 2.03
CA ALA A 92 5.91 -6.44 2.55
C ALA A 92 5.31 -5.04 2.76
N TYR A 93 4.06 -4.84 2.36
CA TYR A 93 3.39 -3.57 2.52
C TYR A 93 1.90 -3.73 2.80
N SER A 94 1.33 -2.77 3.53
CA SER A 94 -0.10 -2.67 3.76
C SER A 94 -0.72 -1.72 2.75
N CYS A 95 -1.81 -2.11 2.09
CA CYS A 95 -2.47 -1.25 1.12
C CYS A 95 -3.98 -1.53 1.08
N ARG A 96 -4.76 -0.45 0.90
CA ARG A 96 -6.20 -0.51 0.65
C ARG A 96 -6.47 -0.45 -0.85
N LYS A 97 -6.53 -1.60 -1.51
CA LYS A 97 -6.81 -1.68 -2.95
C LYS A 97 -8.31 -1.61 -3.24
N LEU A 98 -8.91 -0.50 -2.86
CA LEU A 98 -10.32 -0.18 -3.07
C LEU A 98 -10.45 1.20 -3.72
N THR A 99 -11.53 1.41 -4.48
CA THR A 99 -11.86 2.69 -5.15
C THR A 99 -13.33 3.01 -5.05
N GLY A 100 -13.70 4.25 -5.37
CA GLY A 100 -15.07 4.71 -5.43
C GLY A 100 -15.80 4.55 -4.10
N LYS A 101 -17.03 4.03 -4.15
CA LYS A 101 -17.86 3.84 -2.96
C LYS A 101 -17.26 2.84 -1.96
N LYS A 102 -16.55 1.82 -2.43
CA LYS A 102 -15.93 0.82 -1.55
C LYS A 102 -14.86 1.47 -0.69
N TYR A 103 -14.04 2.33 -1.25
CA TYR A 103 -13.03 3.09 -0.51
C TYR A 103 -13.65 3.93 0.61
N ALA A 104 -14.81 4.56 0.37
CA ALA A 104 -15.47 5.42 1.36
C ALA A 104 -16.13 4.66 2.52
N PHE A 105 -16.45 3.38 2.36
CA PHE A 105 -17.17 2.59 3.36
C PHE A 105 -16.32 1.53 4.06
N SER A 106 -15.14 1.22 3.54
CA SER A 106 -14.29 0.15 4.05
C SER A 106 -13.00 0.70 4.62
N THR A 107 -12.58 0.15 5.75
CA THR A 107 -11.24 0.36 6.31
C THR A 107 -10.29 -0.78 5.93
N ASN A 108 -10.76 -1.73 5.12
CA ASN A 108 -10.00 -2.93 4.79
C ASN A 108 -8.67 -2.61 4.10
N THR A 109 -7.60 -3.11 4.69
CA THR A 109 -6.26 -3.19 4.09
C THR A 109 -5.78 -4.63 4.15
N GLU A 110 -4.96 -5.02 3.19
CA GLU A 110 -4.33 -6.32 3.17
C GLU A 110 -2.80 -6.17 3.17
N ILE A 111 -2.10 -7.22 3.60
CA ILE A 111 -0.66 -7.28 3.47
C ILE A 111 -0.30 -7.88 2.10
N TYR A 112 0.51 -7.15 1.36
CA TYR A 112 1.06 -7.56 0.07
C TYR A 112 2.55 -7.81 0.20
N ILE A 113 3.07 -8.71 -0.62
CA ILE A 113 4.51 -8.99 -0.74
C ILE A 113 4.89 -8.73 -2.20
N TYR A 114 5.78 -7.77 -2.42
CA TYR A 114 6.30 -7.38 -3.73
C TYR A 114 7.70 -7.93 -3.92
N ASN A 115 7.95 -8.60 -5.04
CA ASN A 115 9.29 -9.03 -5.45
C ASN A 115 9.98 -7.93 -6.24
N VAL A 116 11.09 -7.42 -5.72
CA VAL A 116 11.83 -6.29 -6.31
C VAL A 116 12.45 -6.63 -7.68
N GLU A 117 12.83 -7.90 -7.89
CA GLU A 117 13.45 -8.35 -9.15
C GLU A 117 12.42 -8.58 -10.25
N THR A 118 11.31 -9.28 -9.92
CA THR A 118 10.33 -9.72 -10.93
C THR A 118 9.13 -8.80 -11.07
N ALA A 119 8.94 -7.87 -10.12
CA ALA A 119 7.76 -7.01 -9.99
C ALA A 119 6.44 -7.77 -9.77
N GLU A 120 6.51 -9.03 -9.35
CA GLU A 120 5.33 -9.78 -8.96
C GLU A 120 4.87 -9.41 -7.57
N THR A 121 3.55 -9.39 -7.36
CA THR A 121 2.93 -9.12 -6.07
C THR A 121 2.03 -10.28 -5.66
N ALA A 122 2.13 -10.72 -4.42
CA ALA A 122 1.21 -11.65 -3.78
C ALA A 122 0.51 -10.99 -2.60
N VAL A 123 -0.70 -11.45 -2.27
CA VAL A 123 -1.49 -10.96 -1.13
C VAL A 123 -1.55 -12.00 -0.03
N ILE A 124 -1.50 -11.54 1.23
CA ILE A 124 -1.89 -12.32 2.41
C ILE A 124 -3.35 -11.95 2.71
N ASP A 125 -4.28 -12.71 2.10
CA ASP A 125 -5.72 -12.42 2.16
C ASP A 125 -6.33 -12.88 3.50
N MET A 126 -6.65 -11.94 4.38
CA MET A 126 -7.36 -12.16 5.64
C MET A 126 -8.89 -12.13 5.49
N LYS A 127 -9.40 -11.88 4.29
CA LYS A 127 -10.83 -11.80 3.96
C LYS A 127 -11.59 -10.70 4.69
N GLY A 128 -10.94 -9.57 4.84
CA GLY A 128 -11.50 -8.36 5.44
C GLY A 128 -10.85 -7.98 6.75
N GLY A 129 -11.13 -6.77 7.19
CA GLY A 129 -10.56 -6.19 8.38
C GLY A 129 -9.59 -5.06 8.09
N TYR A 130 -8.63 -4.83 8.99
CA TYR A 130 -7.60 -3.82 8.82
C TYR A 130 -6.26 -4.44 9.18
N ASP A 131 -5.45 -4.75 8.17
CA ASP A 131 -4.15 -5.39 8.30
C ASP A 131 -3.04 -4.38 7.99
N THR A 132 -2.12 -4.18 8.94
CA THR A 132 -1.10 -3.14 8.84
C THR A 132 0.21 -3.53 9.53
N ASP A 133 1.24 -2.72 9.35
CA ASP A 133 2.53 -2.80 10.02
C ASP A 133 3.21 -4.17 9.91
N PRO A 134 3.47 -4.65 8.68
CA PRO A 134 4.13 -5.93 8.48
C PRO A 134 5.58 -5.89 8.97
N VAL A 135 6.01 -6.98 9.62
CA VAL A 135 7.38 -7.14 10.11
C VAL A 135 7.88 -8.55 9.80
N TRP A 136 9.05 -8.66 9.20
CA TRP A 136 9.71 -9.94 8.95
C TRP A 136 10.51 -10.41 10.17
N SER A 137 10.58 -11.72 10.39
CA SER A 137 11.58 -12.28 11.30
C SER A 137 12.99 -12.06 10.73
N PRO A 138 14.03 -11.95 11.60
CA PRO A 138 15.39 -11.68 11.16
C PRO A 138 15.96 -12.70 10.16
N ASP A 139 15.45 -13.94 10.18
CA ASP A 139 15.82 -15.02 9.27
C ASP A 139 14.91 -15.13 8.02
N GLY A 140 13.88 -14.28 7.92
CA GLY A 140 12.92 -14.29 6.83
C GLY A 140 11.96 -15.47 6.80
N SER A 141 11.95 -16.31 7.85
CA SER A 141 11.11 -17.51 7.92
C SER A 141 9.69 -17.25 8.39
N MET A 142 9.41 -16.06 8.90
CA MET A 142 8.09 -15.64 9.37
C MET A 142 7.80 -14.17 9.00
N ILE A 143 6.52 -13.87 8.91
CA ILE A 143 6.00 -12.51 8.83
C ILE A 143 4.93 -12.32 9.89
N CYS A 144 4.93 -11.15 10.55
CA CYS A 144 3.96 -10.76 11.55
C CYS A 144 3.34 -9.42 11.15
N TRP A 145 2.08 -9.19 11.50
CA TRP A 145 1.40 -7.91 11.27
C TRP A 145 0.30 -7.66 12.31
N VAL A 146 -0.16 -6.42 12.38
CA VAL A 146 -1.31 -6.03 13.19
C VAL A 146 -2.59 -6.23 12.38
N SER A 147 -3.64 -6.79 13.00
CA SER A 147 -4.92 -7.07 12.34
C SER A 147 -6.10 -6.71 13.22
N MET A 148 -7.08 -5.99 12.67
CA MET A 148 -8.43 -5.86 13.22
C MET A 148 -9.39 -6.71 12.39
N GLU A 149 -10.34 -7.37 13.04
CA GLU A 149 -11.17 -8.37 12.36
C GLU A 149 -12.28 -7.76 11.51
N ARG A 150 -12.87 -6.66 11.98
CA ARG A 150 -14.10 -6.12 11.41
C ARG A 150 -13.82 -4.92 10.52
N ASP A 151 -14.14 -5.05 9.24
CA ASP A 151 -14.12 -3.94 8.30
C ASP A 151 -15.07 -2.80 8.75
N GLY A 152 -14.61 -1.55 8.63
CA GLY A 152 -15.36 -0.36 9.02
C GLY A 152 -15.45 -0.11 10.54
N TYR A 153 -14.77 -0.91 11.38
CA TYR A 153 -14.83 -0.76 12.83
C TYR A 153 -13.46 -0.45 13.44
N GLU A 154 -13.06 0.81 13.40
CA GLU A 154 -11.73 1.30 13.80
C GLU A 154 -11.40 1.16 15.29
N ALA A 155 -12.39 0.88 16.15
CA ALA A 155 -12.22 0.61 17.58
C ALA A 155 -12.11 -0.88 17.91
N ASP A 156 -11.85 -1.72 16.91
CA ASP A 156 -11.73 -3.17 17.12
C ASP A 156 -10.42 -3.54 17.83
N LYS A 157 -10.39 -4.75 18.40
CA LYS A 157 -9.18 -5.29 19.02
C LYS A 157 -8.08 -5.46 17.98
N GLN A 158 -6.93 -4.88 18.23
CA GLN A 158 -5.72 -5.17 17.47
C GLN A 158 -5.16 -6.53 17.90
N ARG A 159 -5.01 -7.42 16.94
CA ARG A 159 -4.42 -8.75 17.09
C ARG A 159 -3.04 -8.76 16.44
N LEU A 160 -2.13 -9.58 16.95
CA LEU A 160 -0.87 -9.88 16.27
C LEU A 160 -1.03 -11.20 15.51
N MET A 161 -1.00 -11.10 14.20
CA MET A 161 -1.05 -12.25 13.31
C MET A 161 0.37 -12.64 12.90
N VAL A 162 0.61 -13.94 12.76
CA VAL A 162 1.89 -14.47 12.32
C VAL A 162 1.67 -15.62 11.34
N ALA A 163 2.49 -15.68 10.30
CA ALA A 163 2.54 -16.78 9.36
C ALA A 163 3.98 -17.21 9.08
N SER A 164 4.18 -18.49 8.81
CA SER A 164 5.46 -18.98 8.29
C SER A 164 5.62 -18.62 6.83
N VAL A 165 6.84 -18.37 6.43
CA VAL A 165 7.22 -18.03 5.06
C VAL A 165 8.19 -19.10 4.55
N THR A 166 7.89 -19.73 3.42
CA THR A 166 8.72 -20.75 2.81
C THR A 166 9.06 -20.43 1.36
N TRP A 167 10.25 -20.77 0.94
CA TRP A 167 10.81 -20.45 -0.37
C TRP A 167 11.03 -21.75 -1.16
N ASN A 168 10.21 -22.00 -2.18
CA ASN A 168 10.26 -23.25 -2.98
C ASN A 168 10.97 -23.07 -4.33
N GLY A 169 11.84 -22.06 -4.45
CA GLY A 169 12.56 -21.78 -5.70
C GLY A 169 11.72 -21.03 -6.76
N GLY A 170 10.49 -20.64 -6.42
CA GLY A 170 9.68 -19.72 -7.22
C GLY A 170 10.06 -18.26 -6.96
N SER A 171 9.48 -17.35 -7.75
CA SER A 171 9.66 -15.89 -7.61
C SER A 171 8.99 -15.34 -6.35
N MET A 172 7.94 -15.98 -5.86
CA MET A 172 7.16 -15.53 -4.71
C MET A 172 7.22 -16.54 -3.55
N PRO A 173 7.17 -16.08 -2.29
CA PRO A 173 7.13 -16.96 -1.13
C PRO A 173 5.77 -17.65 -1.00
N MET A 174 5.76 -18.81 -0.36
CA MET A 174 4.54 -19.44 0.12
C MET A 174 4.29 -19.04 1.57
N ILE A 175 3.09 -18.54 1.82
CA ILE A 175 2.61 -18.18 3.17
C ILE A 175 1.89 -19.40 3.75
N GLY A 176 2.34 -19.83 4.92
CA GLY A 176 1.73 -20.94 5.66
C GLY A 176 0.53 -20.53 6.49
N ASP A 177 0.15 -21.38 7.43
CA ASP A 177 -1.00 -21.14 8.30
C ASP A 177 -0.85 -19.86 9.10
N ILE A 178 -1.88 -19.02 9.06
CA ILE A 178 -1.94 -17.75 9.79
C ILE A 178 -2.47 -18.04 11.20
N LYS A 179 -1.81 -17.48 12.22
CA LYS A 179 -2.16 -17.66 13.62
C LYS A 179 -2.28 -16.32 14.33
N ASP A 180 -3.34 -16.15 15.12
CA ASP A 180 -3.45 -15.09 16.12
C ASP A 180 -2.63 -15.49 17.37
N ILE A 181 -1.60 -14.73 17.69
CA ILE A 181 -0.74 -14.97 18.87
C ILE A 181 -1.16 -14.15 20.08
N THR A 182 -2.24 -13.36 19.97
CA THR A 182 -2.84 -12.53 21.03
C THR A 182 -4.22 -13.02 21.47
N ALA A 183 -4.64 -14.20 21.02
CA ALA A 183 -5.92 -14.81 21.33
C ALA A 183 -6.01 -15.30 22.80
#